data_2e5817b8b6bd5dbea70566c555d41e50
#
_entry.id   2e5817b8b6bd5dbea70566c555d41e50
#
_cell.length_a   1.000
_cell.length_b   1.000
_cell.length_c   1.000
_cell.angle_alpha   90.00
_cell.angle_beta   90.00
_cell.angle_gamma   90.00
#
_symmetry.space_group_name_H-M   'P 1'
#
loop_
_entity.id
_entity.type
_entity.pdbx_description
1 polymer ?
#
loop_
_entity_poly.entity_id
_entity_poly.type
_entity_poly.pdbx_seq_one_letter_code
_entity_poly.pdbx_strand_id
1 'polypeptide(L)'
;MRSNRDDLPTIRVTNISEDTQEQDLRDLFSYVGRVARVYVGRDRETGAGRGFAFVSFEDKAIAQKAIERMNGRGYDNLILNVGWSRESPTLYLNVS
;
A
#
# COMPACT_ATOMS: atom_id res chain seq x y z
N MET A 1 9.98 24.78 5.04
CA MET A 1 10.24 23.44 5.52
C MET A 1 9.82 22.39 4.49
N ARG A 2 10.66 21.51 4.19
CA ARG A 2 10.30 20.52 3.22
C ARG A 2 9.72 19.29 3.85
N SER A 3 8.88 18.64 3.14
CA SER A 3 8.24 17.47 3.67
C SER A 3 9.19 16.28 3.68
N ASN A 4 8.96 15.41 4.63
CA ASN A 4 9.67 14.17 4.77
C ASN A 4 8.83 13.09 4.07
N ARG A 5 9.45 12.33 3.19
CA ARG A 5 8.70 11.33 2.45
C ARG A 5 8.13 10.23 3.35
N ASP A 6 8.72 10.06 4.52
CA ASP A 6 8.20 9.10 5.48
C ASP A 6 6.91 9.57 6.14
N ASP A 7 6.58 10.85 5.99
CA ASP A 7 5.36 11.41 6.56
C ASP A 7 4.21 11.45 5.57
N LEU A 8 4.39 10.87 4.39
CA LEU A 8 3.33 10.84 3.41
C LEU A 8 2.13 10.04 3.92
N PRO A 9 0.90 10.47 3.55
CA PRO A 9 -0.28 9.70 3.93
C PRO A 9 -0.19 8.30 3.34
N THR A 10 -0.32 7.31 4.21
CA THR A 10 -0.09 5.92 3.84
C THR A 10 -1.29 5.07 4.23
N ILE A 11 -1.71 4.21 3.33
CA ILE A 11 -2.77 3.26 3.60
C ILE A 11 -2.17 1.86 3.63
N ARG A 12 -2.85 0.98 4.35
CA ARG A 12 -2.45 -0.41 4.44
C ARG A 12 -3.44 -1.25 3.67
N VAL A 13 -2.93 -2.10 2.79
CA VAL A 13 -3.74 -2.97 1.95
C VAL A 13 -3.45 -4.40 2.39
N THR A 14 -4.49 -5.14 2.73
CA THR A 14 -4.31 -6.53 3.15
C THR A 14 -5.21 -7.44 2.34
N ASN A 15 -4.99 -8.73 2.50
CA ASN A 15 -5.72 -9.77 1.78
C ASN A 15 -5.41 -9.73 0.29
N ILE A 16 -4.15 -9.51 -0.04
CA ILE A 16 -3.70 -9.56 -1.43
C ILE A 16 -2.96 -10.87 -1.66
N SER A 17 -2.88 -11.27 -2.92
CA SER A 17 -2.20 -12.49 -3.31
C SER A 17 -0.71 -12.40 -2.99
N GLU A 18 -0.10 -13.53 -2.65
CA GLU A 18 1.35 -13.55 -2.43
C GLU A 18 2.11 -13.27 -3.72
N ASP A 19 1.45 -13.32 -4.86
CA ASP A 19 2.07 -13.00 -6.15
C ASP A 19 1.98 -11.54 -6.52
N THR A 20 1.30 -10.73 -5.71
CA THR A 20 1.11 -9.32 -6.01
C THR A 20 2.44 -8.57 -5.95
N GLN A 21 2.71 -7.78 -6.97
CA GLN A 21 3.92 -6.98 -7.07
C GLN A 21 3.63 -5.51 -6.83
N GLU A 22 4.68 -4.76 -6.56
CA GLU A 22 4.54 -3.31 -6.35
C GLU A 22 3.89 -2.64 -7.55
N GLN A 23 4.27 -3.04 -8.76
CA GLN A 23 3.72 -2.41 -9.95
C GLN A 23 2.23 -2.68 -10.08
N ASP A 24 1.78 -3.86 -9.66
CA ASP A 24 0.35 -4.19 -9.71
C ASP A 24 -0.46 -3.21 -8.88
N LEU A 25 0.02 -2.93 -7.67
CA LEU A 25 -0.68 -2.02 -6.78
C LEU A 25 -0.56 -0.58 -7.23
N ARG A 26 0.59 -0.20 -7.77
CA ARG A 26 0.74 1.14 -8.31
C ARG A 26 -0.26 1.37 -9.44
N ASP A 27 -0.40 0.39 -10.32
CA ASP A 27 -1.36 0.50 -11.42
C ASP A 27 -2.79 0.59 -10.89
N LEU A 28 -3.11 -0.25 -9.92
CA LEU A 28 -4.47 -0.29 -9.38
C LEU A 28 -4.84 1.03 -8.69
N PHE A 29 -3.96 1.50 -7.81
CA PHE A 29 -4.29 2.68 -7.02
C PHE A 29 -4.10 3.98 -7.80
N SER A 30 -3.38 3.95 -8.92
CA SER A 30 -3.23 5.16 -9.72
C SER A 30 -4.54 5.61 -10.35
N TYR A 31 -5.54 4.74 -10.39
CA TYR A 31 -6.88 5.15 -10.82
C TYR A 31 -7.50 6.15 -9.86
N VAL A 32 -7.08 6.14 -8.61
CA VAL A 32 -7.61 7.08 -7.64
C VAL A 32 -6.84 8.39 -7.66
N GLY A 33 -5.53 8.30 -7.85
CA GLY A 33 -4.68 9.48 -7.88
C GLY A 33 -3.23 9.07 -7.90
N ARG A 34 -2.38 10.07 -7.80
CA ARG A 34 -0.94 9.82 -7.92
C ARG A 34 -0.41 9.06 -6.71
N VAL A 35 0.22 7.94 -6.97
CA VAL A 35 0.85 7.10 -5.95
C VAL A 35 2.30 7.54 -5.79
N ALA A 36 2.71 7.79 -4.55
CA ALA A 36 4.08 8.21 -4.28
C ALA A 36 4.99 7.03 -4.07
N ARG A 37 4.51 6.02 -3.34
CA ARG A 37 5.37 4.90 -2.95
C ARG A 37 4.53 3.68 -2.70
N VAL A 38 5.05 2.52 -3.05
CA VAL A 38 4.41 1.24 -2.77
C VAL A 38 5.44 0.33 -2.12
N TYR A 39 5.03 -0.34 -1.06
CA TYR A 39 5.85 -1.34 -0.39
C TYR A 39 5.02 -2.61 -0.23
N VAL A 40 5.51 -3.73 -0.74
CA VAL A 40 4.85 -5.02 -0.58
C VAL A 40 5.62 -5.83 0.44
N GLY A 41 4.93 -6.33 1.47
CA GLY A 41 5.56 -7.18 2.47
C GLY A 41 5.94 -8.51 1.85
N ARG A 42 7.19 -8.93 2.07
CA ARG A 42 7.69 -10.18 1.51
C ARG A 42 8.41 -10.98 2.55
N ASP A 43 8.35 -12.29 2.38
CA ASP A 43 9.11 -13.18 3.22
C ASP A 43 10.58 -12.99 2.91
N ARG A 44 11.39 -12.89 3.95
CA ARG A 44 12.80 -12.62 3.82
C ARG A 44 13.56 -13.72 3.06
N GLU A 45 13.15 -14.94 3.28
CA GLU A 45 13.88 -16.08 2.73
C GLU A 45 13.42 -16.47 1.35
N THR A 46 12.10 -16.44 1.14
CA THR A 46 11.54 -16.92 -0.12
C THR A 46 11.23 -15.81 -1.09
N GLY A 47 11.07 -14.58 -0.60
CA GLY A 47 10.66 -13.47 -1.44
C GLY A 47 9.17 -13.45 -1.75
N ALA A 48 8.43 -14.42 -1.26
CA ALA A 48 6.99 -14.48 -1.50
C ALA A 48 6.26 -13.38 -0.74
N GLY A 49 5.18 -12.88 -1.32
CA GLY A 49 4.37 -11.85 -0.67
C GLY A 49 3.74 -12.39 0.59
N ARG A 50 3.54 -11.50 1.55
CA ARG A 50 2.94 -11.86 2.84
C ARG A 50 1.49 -11.44 2.95
N GLY A 51 0.89 -11.01 1.84
CA GLY A 51 -0.52 -10.69 1.81
C GLY A 51 -0.87 -9.29 2.25
N PHE A 52 0.11 -8.43 2.39
CA PHE A 52 -0.14 -7.05 2.78
C PHE A 52 0.83 -6.11 2.06
N ALA A 53 0.43 -4.85 1.99
CA ALA A 53 1.25 -3.82 1.35
C ALA A 53 0.89 -2.48 1.95
N PHE A 54 1.76 -1.51 1.70
CA PHE A 54 1.52 -0.11 2.07
C PHE A 54 1.60 0.72 0.81
N VAL A 55 0.67 1.65 0.66
CA VAL A 55 0.64 2.57 -0.47
C VAL A 55 0.60 3.98 0.09
N SER A 56 1.55 4.80 -0.33
CA SER A 56 1.64 6.19 0.11
C SER A 56 1.25 7.11 -1.02
N PHE A 57 0.56 8.18 -0.68
CA PHE A 57 0.12 9.17 -1.66
C PHE A 57 0.70 10.52 -1.29
N GLU A 58 0.72 11.43 -2.26
CA GLU A 58 1.21 12.79 -1.99
C GLU A 58 0.16 13.60 -1.23
N ASP A 59 -1.10 13.22 -1.34
CA ASP A 59 -2.22 14.02 -0.85
C ASP A 59 -3.09 13.15 0.04
N LYS A 60 -3.39 13.65 1.24
CA LYS A 60 -4.22 12.89 2.18
C LYS A 60 -5.62 12.66 1.65
N ALA A 61 -6.16 13.63 0.92
CA ALA A 61 -7.51 13.46 0.35
C ALA A 61 -7.54 12.32 -0.64
N ILE A 62 -6.47 12.13 -1.40
CA ILE A 62 -6.39 11.02 -2.35
C ILE A 62 -6.30 9.71 -1.61
N ALA A 63 -5.52 9.66 -0.52
CA ALA A 63 -5.40 8.44 0.27
C ALA A 63 -6.77 8.07 0.87
N GLN A 64 -7.50 9.06 1.36
CA GLN A 64 -8.84 8.80 1.91
C GLN A 64 -9.77 8.26 0.84
N LYS A 65 -9.71 8.83 -0.36
CA LYS A 65 -10.53 8.38 -1.47
C LYS A 65 -10.16 6.94 -1.85
N ALA A 66 -8.88 6.62 -1.79
CA ALA A 66 -8.43 5.26 -2.10
C ALA A 66 -9.03 4.25 -1.13
N ILE A 67 -9.06 4.61 0.15
CA ILE A 67 -9.69 3.73 1.14
C ILE A 67 -11.15 3.52 0.79
N GLU A 68 -11.86 4.60 0.52
CA GLU A 68 -13.30 4.53 0.26
C GLU A 68 -13.62 3.72 -0.99
N ARG A 69 -12.78 3.81 -2.00
CA ARG A 69 -13.04 3.16 -3.27
C ARG A 69 -12.55 1.73 -3.33
N MET A 70 -11.49 1.42 -2.59
CA MET A 70 -10.84 0.13 -2.74
C MET A 70 -11.16 -0.85 -1.62
N ASN A 71 -11.53 -0.35 -0.45
CA ASN A 71 -11.87 -1.27 0.63
C ASN A 71 -13.11 -2.07 0.27
N GLY A 72 -13.00 -3.38 0.34
CA GLY A 72 -14.09 -4.27 -0.01
C GLY A 72 -14.19 -4.61 -1.48
N ARG A 73 -13.26 -4.10 -2.28
CA ARG A 73 -13.30 -4.34 -3.72
C ARG A 73 -12.60 -5.65 -4.06
N GLY A 74 -13.16 -6.35 -5.03
CA GLY A 74 -12.54 -7.57 -5.51
C GLY A 74 -11.32 -7.30 -6.37
N TYR A 75 -10.26 -8.02 -6.11
CA TYR A 75 -9.03 -7.90 -6.88
C TYR A 75 -8.33 -9.25 -6.84
N ASP A 76 -8.05 -9.81 -8.00
CA ASP A 76 -7.33 -11.07 -8.10
C ASP A 76 -8.03 -12.17 -7.30
N ASN A 77 -9.36 -12.22 -7.40
CA ASN A 77 -10.22 -13.20 -6.73
C ASN A 77 -10.25 -13.08 -5.20
N LEU A 78 -9.72 -11.99 -4.67
CA LEU A 78 -9.73 -11.74 -3.24
C LEU A 78 -10.41 -10.40 -2.98
N ILE A 79 -10.88 -10.21 -1.76
CA ILE A 79 -11.51 -8.96 -1.37
C ILE A 79 -10.50 -8.14 -0.60
N LEU A 80 -10.17 -6.97 -1.13
CA LEU A 80 -9.19 -6.09 -0.51
C LEU A 80 -9.71 -5.52 0.80
N ASN A 81 -8.82 -5.43 1.78
CA ASN A 81 -9.07 -4.69 3.00
C ASN A 81 -8.13 -3.50 2.97
N VAL A 82 -8.67 -2.30 2.99
CA VAL A 82 -7.88 -1.08 2.86
C VAL A 82 -8.25 -0.12 3.97
N GLY A 83 -7.25 0.37 4.67
CA GLY A 83 -7.48 1.33 5.75
C GLY A 83 -6.24 2.15 5.97
N TRP A 84 -6.31 3.07 6.93
CA TRP A 84 -5.16 3.89 7.25
C TRP A 84 -4.07 3.04 7.89
N SER A 85 -2.84 3.29 7.49
CA SER A 85 -1.70 2.67 8.13
C SER A 85 -1.32 3.49 9.34
N ARG A 86 -1.02 2.81 10.44
CA ARG A 86 -0.52 3.47 11.63
C ARG A 86 0.99 3.52 11.64
N GLU A 87 1.61 2.81 10.71
CA GLU A 87 3.05 2.70 10.64
C GLU A 87 3.53 3.13 9.29
N SER A 88 4.68 3.77 9.28
CA SER A 88 5.33 4.15 8.03
C SER A 88 5.96 2.91 7.42
N PRO A 89 5.93 2.79 6.07
CA PRO A 89 6.66 1.70 5.42
C PRO A 89 8.13 1.66 5.82
N THR A 90 8.68 2.81 6.16
CA THR A 90 10.07 2.90 6.58
C THR A 90 10.37 2.04 7.79
N LEU A 91 9.38 1.87 8.69
CA LEU A 91 9.58 1.04 9.86
C LEU A 91 9.87 -0.40 9.47
N TYR A 92 9.25 -0.88 8.42
CA TYR A 92 9.48 -2.24 7.96
C TYR A 92 10.80 -2.37 7.24
N LEU A 93 11.20 -1.33 6.55
CA LEU A 93 12.46 -1.35 5.81
C LEU A 93 13.66 -1.27 6.74
N ASN A 94 13.49 -0.66 7.89
CA ASN A 94 14.56 -0.46 8.85
C ASN A 94 14.63 -1.54 9.92
N VAL A 95 13.73 -2.48 9.89
CA VAL A 95 13.77 -3.57 10.84
C VAL A 95 14.92 -4.48 10.48
N SER A 96 15.79 -4.71 11.39
CA SER A 96 16.93 -5.56 11.10
C SER A 96 16.71 -6.93 11.63
#